data_163007805aaf1a0b2e3774ddf41bbc95
#
_entry.id   163007805aaf1a0b2e3774ddf41bbc95
#
_cell.length_a   1.000
_cell.length_b   1.000
_cell.length_c   1.000
_cell.angle_alpha   90.00
_cell.angle_beta   90.00
_cell.angle_gamma   90.00
#
_symmetry.space_group_name_H-M   'P 1'
#
loop_
_entity.id
_entity.type
_entity.pdbx_description
1 polymer ?
#
loop_
_entity_poly.entity_id
_entity_poly.type
_entity_poly.pdbx_seq_one_letter_code
_entity_poly.pdbx_strand_id
1 'polypeptide(L)'
;FFQAEDGIRDRSPSRGLGDVYKRQAGDTWVNQIVDDRVRGRWMGIYVTVGMAGWAVGPILGAYLDPDTVWPFLSGLVAVAIAACFLMPARKLDIRLSTSERGLALGLATVFLAAPTVLLSSAMFGIVEGAMQSFAHLYTMDVLGAQYRQTGYAVIWVGAVAAIFFQYPIGWLADKINRHWLLICCVLMLMLSILLFPVLIEGSLADWWQPQALALWAVVSLWGGAMGGIFTVGITLLGQRFRGIALVSANAVFSVLFGVGGLLGPFIVGTTMSAIGPVGFPVSLLAAVGLYTLFAVYRQLTRH
;
A
#
# COMPACT_ATOMS: atom_id res chain seq x y z
N PHE A 1 3.95 -36.01 -34.65
CA PHE A 1 4.36 -34.58 -34.86
C PHE A 1 3.30 -33.58 -34.38
N PHE A 2 2.10 -34.02 -34.03
CA PHE A 2 0.96 -33.18 -33.61
C PHE A 2 0.80 -33.03 -32.09
N GLN A 3 1.61 -33.69 -31.25
CA GLN A 3 1.54 -33.58 -29.79
C GLN A 3 2.51 -32.57 -29.20
N ALA A 4 3.38 -31.93 -29.98
CA ALA A 4 4.35 -30.97 -29.51
C ALA A 4 3.84 -29.51 -29.50
N GLU A 5 2.75 -29.19 -30.20
CA GLU A 5 2.21 -27.82 -30.24
C GLU A 5 1.31 -27.48 -29.07
N ASP A 6 0.63 -28.46 -28.47
CA ASP A 6 -0.21 -28.23 -27.29
C ASP A 6 0.61 -27.96 -26.02
N GLY A 7 1.86 -28.47 -25.95
CA GLY A 7 2.77 -28.21 -24.83
C GLY A 7 3.43 -26.83 -24.85
N ILE A 8 3.43 -26.14 -25.99
CA ILE A 8 4.06 -24.81 -26.14
C ILE A 8 3.05 -23.69 -25.88
N ARG A 9 1.77 -23.92 -26.10
CA ARG A 9 0.69 -22.94 -25.78
C ARG A 9 0.49 -22.70 -24.29
N ASP A 10 0.88 -23.64 -23.43
CA ASP A 10 0.73 -23.53 -21.97
C ASP A 10 1.98 -22.95 -21.26
N ARG A 11 3.01 -22.57 -22.01
CA ARG A 11 4.15 -21.81 -21.51
C ARG A 11 3.96 -20.30 -21.75
N SER A 12 2.79 -19.79 -21.40
CA SER A 12 2.63 -18.33 -21.34
C SER A 12 3.53 -17.75 -20.24
N PRO A 13 4.10 -16.54 -20.41
CA PRO A 13 4.99 -15.89 -19.45
C PRO A 13 4.31 -15.59 -18.10
N SER A 14 3.12 -16.11 -17.87
CA SER A 14 2.23 -15.82 -16.74
C SER A 14 2.64 -16.45 -15.40
N ARG A 15 3.66 -17.31 -15.34
CA ARG A 15 4.03 -17.92 -14.05
C ARG A 15 4.69 -16.94 -13.08
N GLY A 16 5.40 -15.93 -13.56
CA GLY A 16 5.92 -14.83 -12.72
C GLY A 16 4.89 -13.73 -12.45
N LEU A 17 3.88 -13.58 -13.31
CA LEU A 17 2.75 -12.67 -13.16
C LEU A 17 1.62 -13.28 -12.32
N GLY A 18 1.64 -14.58 -12.07
CA GLY A 18 0.55 -15.31 -11.41
C GLY A 18 0.21 -14.79 -10.00
N ASP A 19 1.19 -14.33 -9.23
CA ASP A 19 0.95 -13.81 -7.89
C ASP A 19 0.43 -12.38 -7.90
N VAL A 20 0.84 -11.56 -8.86
CA VAL A 20 0.28 -10.23 -9.11
C VAL A 20 -1.18 -10.37 -9.58
N TYR A 21 -1.48 -11.30 -10.47
CA TYR A 21 -2.84 -11.58 -10.92
C TYR A 21 -3.75 -12.12 -9.81
N LYS A 22 -3.23 -12.96 -8.91
CA LYS A 22 -4.03 -13.49 -7.78
C LYS A 22 -4.42 -12.40 -6.80
N ARG A 23 -3.50 -11.48 -6.48
CA ARG A 23 -3.80 -10.32 -5.61
C ARG A 23 -4.79 -9.39 -6.29
N GLN A 24 -4.59 -9.06 -7.55
CA GLN A 24 -5.50 -8.24 -8.35
C GLN A 24 -6.88 -8.88 -8.53
N ALA A 25 -6.95 -10.21 -8.64
CA ALA A 25 -8.22 -10.93 -8.69
C ALA A 25 -9.00 -10.77 -7.38
N GLY A 26 -8.35 -10.84 -6.22
CA GLY A 26 -8.97 -10.59 -4.92
C GLY A 26 -9.51 -9.17 -4.79
N ASP A 27 -8.70 -8.16 -5.11
CA ASP A 27 -9.07 -6.74 -5.08
C ASP A 27 -10.28 -6.47 -6.00
N THR A 28 -10.26 -7.04 -7.20
CA THR A 28 -11.35 -6.92 -8.18
C THR A 28 -12.61 -7.62 -7.70
N TRP A 29 -12.46 -8.83 -7.17
CA TRP A 29 -13.57 -9.66 -6.71
C TRP A 29 -14.34 -9.00 -5.57
N VAL A 30 -13.64 -8.54 -4.52
CA VAL A 30 -14.27 -7.83 -3.40
C VAL A 30 -14.94 -6.54 -3.88
N ASN A 31 -14.28 -5.77 -4.75
CA ASN A 31 -14.84 -4.54 -5.30
C ASN A 31 -16.10 -4.77 -6.16
N GLN A 32 -16.23 -5.91 -6.81
CA GLN A 32 -17.41 -6.25 -7.66
C GLN A 32 -18.61 -6.72 -6.86
N ILE A 33 -18.38 -7.50 -5.79
CA ILE A 33 -19.48 -8.10 -5.00
C ILE A 33 -20.10 -7.07 -4.06
N VAL A 34 -19.32 -6.16 -3.55
CA VAL A 34 -19.74 -5.26 -2.47
C VAL A 34 -20.54 -4.08 -3.00
N ASP A 35 -21.72 -3.83 -2.39
CA ASP A 35 -22.53 -2.64 -2.67
C ASP A 35 -21.73 -1.36 -2.42
N ASP A 36 -21.93 -0.35 -3.27
CA ASP A 36 -21.23 0.94 -3.21
C ASP A 36 -21.39 1.66 -1.86
N ARG A 37 -22.53 1.46 -1.18
CA ARG A 37 -22.85 2.07 0.12
C ARG A 37 -21.94 1.58 1.26
N VAL A 38 -21.41 0.37 1.15
CA VAL A 38 -20.59 -0.27 2.20
C VAL A 38 -19.21 -0.68 1.69
N ARG A 39 -18.88 -0.31 0.44
CA ARG A 39 -17.62 -0.69 -0.22
C ARG A 39 -16.40 -0.26 0.56
N GLY A 40 -16.40 0.96 1.09
CA GLY A 40 -15.27 1.47 1.87
C GLY A 40 -14.95 0.61 3.08
N ARG A 41 -15.97 0.22 3.85
CA ARG A 41 -15.81 -0.66 5.04
C ARG A 41 -15.26 -2.03 4.65
N TRP A 42 -15.83 -2.66 3.62
CA TRP A 42 -15.38 -3.98 3.19
C TRP A 42 -13.98 -3.96 2.60
N MET A 43 -13.63 -2.92 1.84
CA MET A 43 -12.26 -2.72 1.36
C MET A 43 -11.30 -2.47 2.53
N GLY A 44 -11.70 -1.69 3.54
CA GLY A 44 -10.93 -1.51 4.77
C GLY A 44 -10.64 -2.83 5.49
N ILE A 45 -11.66 -3.68 5.69
CA ILE A 45 -11.48 -5.02 6.30
C ILE A 45 -10.56 -5.89 5.43
N TYR A 46 -10.79 -5.93 4.13
CA TYR A 46 -9.99 -6.72 3.19
C TYR A 46 -8.50 -6.33 3.24
N VAL A 47 -8.21 -5.04 3.19
CA VAL A 47 -6.83 -4.53 3.26
C VAL A 47 -6.22 -4.77 4.64
N THR A 48 -7.01 -4.62 5.73
CA THR A 48 -6.57 -4.94 7.10
C THR A 48 -6.09 -6.39 7.21
N VAL A 49 -6.88 -7.34 6.70
CA VAL A 49 -6.52 -8.78 6.72
C VAL A 49 -5.24 -9.02 5.90
N GLY A 50 -5.12 -8.38 4.73
CA GLY A 50 -3.92 -8.47 3.91
C GLY A 50 -2.67 -7.92 4.62
N MET A 51 -2.79 -6.76 5.25
CA MET A 51 -1.68 -6.14 6.00
C MET A 51 -1.34 -6.91 7.28
N ALA A 52 -2.33 -7.47 7.97
CA ALA A 52 -2.08 -8.32 9.14
C ALA A 52 -1.26 -9.57 8.76
N GLY A 53 -1.59 -10.21 7.64
CA GLY A 53 -0.80 -11.32 7.11
C GLY A 53 0.64 -10.92 6.77
N TRP A 54 0.81 -9.74 6.17
CA TRP A 54 2.12 -9.20 5.84
C TRP A 54 2.95 -8.84 7.09
N ALA A 55 2.30 -8.33 8.15
CA ALA A 55 2.94 -8.00 9.42
C ALA A 55 3.37 -9.25 10.22
N VAL A 56 2.63 -10.36 10.13
CA VAL A 56 2.95 -11.61 10.84
C VAL A 56 4.21 -12.28 10.30
N GLY A 57 4.49 -12.16 9.00
CA GLY A 57 5.66 -12.79 8.38
C GLY A 57 6.99 -12.43 9.06
N PRO A 58 7.36 -11.15 9.17
CA PRO A 58 8.58 -10.71 9.87
C PRO A 58 8.63 -11.09 11.37
N ILE A 59 7.47 -11.13 12.06
CA ILE A 59 7.40 -11.58 13.45
C ILE A 59 7.83 -13.04 13.54
N LEU A 60 7.26 -13.89 12.69
CA LEU A 60 7.66 -15.30 12.64
C LEU A 60 9.15 -15.44 12.30
N GLY A 61 9.65 -14.66 11.35
CA GLY A 61 11.07 -14.63 10.98
C GLY A 61 12.00 -14.18 12.11
N ALA A 62 11.53 -13.32 13.03
CA ALA A 62 12.32 -12.88 14.19
C ALA A 62 12.50 -13.95 15.26
N TYR A 63 11.56 -14.92 15.36
CA TYR A 63 11.58 -16.01 16.32
C TYR A 63 12.09 -17.34 15.75
N LEU A 64 12.14 -17.46 14.42
CA LEU A 64 12.61 -18.66 13.75
C LEU A 64 14.07 -18.45 13.29
N ASP A 65 14.90 -19.45 13.56
CA ASP A 65 16.28 -19.45 13.09
C ASP A 65 16.32 -19.48 11.55
N PRO A 66 16.91 -18.46 10.89
CA PRO A 66 16.94 -18.36 9.44
C PRO A 66 17.75 -19.48 8.76
N ASP A 67 18.69 -20.10 9.48
CA ASP A 67 19.53 -21.17 8.96
C ASP A 67 18.86 -22.55 9.01
N THR A 68 17.59 -22.59 9.47
CA THR A 68 16.80 -23.82 9.57
C THR A 68 15.68 -23.88 8.52
N VAL A 69 15.00 -25.04 8.44
CA VAL A 69 13.85 -25.23 7.55
C VAL A 69 12.54 -24.63 8.10
N TRP A 70 12.52 -24.20 9.35
CA TRP A 70 11.31 -23.75 10.03
C TRP A 70 10.66 -22.50 9.42
N PRO A 71 11.40 -21.46 8.96
CA PRO A 71 10.81 -20.33 8.24
C PRO A 71 10.04 -20.76 6.98
N PHE A 72 10.60 -21.71 6.23
CA PHE A 72 9.95 -22.21 5.00
C PHE A 72 8.72 -23.07 5.32
N LEU A 73 8.80 -23.93 6.35
CA LEU A 73 7.67 -24.73 6.80
C LEU A 73 6.53 -23.86 7.32
N SER A 74 6.81 -22.80 8.08
CA SER A 74 5.80 -21.86 8.56
C SER A 74 5.06 -21.18 7.41
N GLY A 75 5.79 -20.76 6.38
CA GLY A 75 5.20 -20.22 5.15
C GLY A 75 4.33 -21.23 4.39
N LEU A 76 4.80 -22.47 4.27
CA LEU A 76 4.03 -23.57 3.64
C LEU A 76 2.73 -23.86 4.39
N VAL A 77 2.79 -23.92 5.72
CA VAL A 77 1.61 -24.13 6.59
C VAL A 77 0.63 -22.96 6.42
N ALA A 78 1.11 -21.72 6.43
CA ALA A 78 0.26 -20.55 6.22
C ALA A 78 -0.46 -20.59 4.86
N VAL A 79 0.24 -20.97 3.79
CA VAL A 79 -0.36 -21.13 2.44
C VAL A 79 -1.37 -22.28 2.43
N ALA A 80 -1.09 -23.41 3.09
CA ALA A 80 -2.02 -24.53 3.16
C ALA A 80 -3.31 -24.15 3.91
N ILE A 81 -3.19 -23.44 5.03
CA ILE A 81 -4.34 -22.91 5.79
C ILE A 81 -5.16 -21.95 4.91
N ALA A 82 -4.51 -21.02 4.23
CA ALA A 82 -5.19 -20.09 3.33
C ALA A 82 -5.92 -20.83 2.19
N ALA A 83 -5.32 -21.87 1.61
CA ALA A 83 -5.94 -22.71 0.59
C ALA A 83 -7.20 -23.43 1.12
N CYS A 84 -7.16 -23.94 2.36
CA CYS A 84 -8.31 -24.56 3.00
C CYS A 84 -9.47 -23.56 3.18
N PHE A 85 -9.18 -22.32 3.59
CA PHE A 85 -10.21 -21.27 3.71
C PHE A 85 -10.78 -20.83 2.36
N LEU A 86 -10.03 -20.96 1.27
CA LEU A 86 -10.49 -20.64 -0.08
C LEU A 86 -11.30 -21.76 -0.74
N MET A 87 -11.25 -23.00 -0.23
CA MET A 87 -12.00 -24.13 -0.81
C MET A 87 -13.52 -23.87 -0.92
N PRO A 88 -14.22 -23.30 0.08
CA PRO A 88 -15.64 -22.98 -0.04
C PRO A 88 -15.93 -21.93 -1.11
N ALA A 89 -14.99 -21.00 -1.35
CA ALA A 89 -15.14 -19.93 -2.34
C ALA A 89 -15.17 -20.45 -3.79
N ARG A 90 -14.73 -21.69 -4.06
CA ARG A 90 -14.89 -22.35 -5.37
C ARG A 90 -16.36 -22.45 -5.83
N LYS A 91 -17.30 -22.43 -4.89
CA LYS A 91 -18.76 -22.44 -5.22
C LYS A 91 -19.29 -21.06 -5.61
N LEU A 92 -18.53 -20.00 -5.34
CA LEU A 92 -18.81 -18.64 -5.74
C LEU A 92 -18.17 -18.35 -7.10
N ASP A 93 -18.61 -19.10 -8.13
CA ASP A 93 -18.14 -18.89 -9.50
C ASP A 93 -18.68 -17.57 -10.02
N ILE A 94 -17.90 -16.50 -9.87
CA ILE A 94 -18.22 -15.22 -10.47
C ILE A 94 -17.89 -15.33 -11.95
N ARG A 95 -18.87 -15.83 -12.71
CA ARG A 95 -18.83 -15.72 -14.15
C ARG A 95 -18.92 -14.22 -14.49
N LEU A 96 -17.82 -13.65 -14.96
CA LEU A 96 -17.89 -12.38 -15.67
C LEU A 96 -18.97 -12.55 -16.74
N SER A 97 -20.07 -11.82 -16.60
CA SER A 97 -21.15 -11.85 -17.59
C SER A 97 -20.53 -11.64 -18.98
N THR A 98 -20.93 -12.46 -19.94
CA THR A 98 -20.49 -12.32 -21.34
C THR A 98 -20.80 -10.92 -21.91
N SER A 99 -21.80 -10.24 -21.34
CA SER A 99 -22.15 -8.84 -21.63
C SER A 99 -21.09 -7.85 -21.09
N GLU A 100 -20.30 -8.22 -20.07
CA GLU A 100 -19.24 -7.40 -19.48
C GLU A 100 -17.85 -7.71 -20.04
N ARG A 101 -17.73 -8.54 -21.08
CA ARG A 101 -16.52 -8.73 -21.88
C ARG A 101 -16.23 -7.49 -22.72
N GLY A 102 -16.23 -6.32 -22.06
CA GLY A 102 -15.69 -5.10 -22.65
C GLY A 102 -14.21 -5.30 -22.99
N LEU A 103 -13.75 -4.64 -24.05
CA LEU A 103 -12.32 -4.61 -24.37
C LEU A 103 -11.53 -4.19 -23.11
N ALA A 104 -10.45 -4.92 -22.82
CA ALA A 104 -9.48 -4.49 -21.81
C ALA A 104 -9.01 -3.08 -22.19
N LEU A 105 -9.20 -2.14 -21.27
CA LEU A 105 -8.80 -0.75 -21.52
C LEU A 105 -7.27 -0.66 -21.59
N GLY A 106 -6.76 0.02 -22.59
CA GLY A 106 -5.34 0.31 -22.67
C GLY A 106 -4.87 1.13 -21.45
N LEU A 107 -3.61 0.96 -21.06
CA LEU A 107 -3.00 1.64 -19.90
C LEU A 107 -3.23 3.16 -19.92
N ALA A 108 -3.05 3.79 -21.08
CA ALA A 108 -3.25 5.23 -21.25
C ALA A 108 -4.71 5.65 -21.01
N THR A 109 -5.68 4.87 -21.50
CA THR A 109 -7.11 5.15 -21.34
C THR A 109 -7.51 5.10 -19.87
N VAL A 110 -7.03 4.08 -19.15
CA VAL A 110 -7.27 3.93 -17.70
C VAL A 110 -6.65 5.10 -16.94
N PHE A 111 -5.41 5.46 -17.28
CA PHE A 111 -4.70 6.56 -16.63
C PHE A 111 -5.43 7.90 -16.82
N LEU A 112 -5.84 8.21 -18.05
CA LEU A 112 -6.58 9.44 -18.35
C LEU A 112 -7.95 9.49 -17.67
N ALA A 113 -8.58 8.32 -17.47
CA ALA A 113 -9.87 8.25 -16.81
C ALA A 113 -9.80 8.57 -15.31
N ALA A 114 -8.76 8.09 -14.58
CA ALA A 114 -8.66 8.24 -13.13
C ALA A 114 -7.25 8.66 -12.64
N PRO A 115 -6.63 9.72 -13.20
CA PRO A 115 -5.22 10.03 -12.91
C PRO A 115 -4.97 10.41 -11.45
N THR A 116 -5.90 11.08 -10.77
CA THR A 116 -5.74 11.41 -9.34
C THR A 116 -5.57 10.15 -8.49
N VAL A 117 -6.39 9.13 -8.72
CA VAL A 117 -6.33 7.88 -7.96
C VAL A 117 -5.09 7.07 -8.34
N LEU A 118 -4.76 7.03 -9.62
CA LEU A 118 -3.60 6.26 -10.09
C LEU A 118 -2.27 6.89 -9.67
N LEU A 119 -2.17 8.21 -9.68
CA LEU A 119 -0.97 8.91 -9.16
C LEU A 119 -0.86 8.79 -7.64
N SER A 120 -1.98 8.67 -6.90
CA SER A 120 -1.89 8.39 -5.46
C SER A 120 -1.22 7.05 -5.18
N SER A 121 -1.40 6.05 -6.05
CA SER A 121 -0.72 4.76 -5.92
C SER A 121 0.79 4.88 -6.15
N ALA A 122 1.22 5.65 -7.15
CA ALA A 122 2.65 5.91 -7.39
C ALA A 122 3.28 6.65 -6.20
N MET A 123 2.64 7.70 -5.71
CA MET A 123 3.07 8.46 -4.53
C MET A 123 3.12 7.58 -3.28
N PHE A 124 2.09 6.75 -3.06
CA PHE A 124 2.06 5.77 -1.97
C PHE A 124 3.25 4.81 -2.08
N GLY A 125 3.54 4.27 -3.27
CA GLY A 125 4.70 3.41 -3.51
C GLY A 125 6.03 4.10 -3.19
N ILE A 126 6.23 5.35 -3.60
CA ILE A 126 7.44 6.14 -3.30
C ILE A 126 7.64 6.26 -1.78
N VAL A 127 6.60 6.65 -1.06
CA VAL A 127 6.69 6.85 0.40
C VAL A 127 6.90 5.52 1.13
N GLU A 128 6.16 4.47 0.74
CA GLU A 128 6.26 3.14 1.37
C GLU A 128 7.63 2.50 1.14
N GLY A 129 8.11 2.49 -0.10
CA GLY A 129 9.44 1.94 -0.43
C GLY A 129 10.57 2.69 0.27
N ALA A 130 10.49 4.01 0.31
CA ALA A 130 11.47 4.85 1.01
C ALA A 130 11.43 4.62 2.53
N MET A 131 10.23 4.56 3.12
CA MET A 131 10.05 4.34 4.56
C MET A 131 10.64 3.00 4.99
N GLN A 132 10.35 1.93 4.28
CA GLN A 132 10.89 0.60 4.59
C GLN A 132 12.40 0.51 4.45
N SER A 133 12.97 1.19 3.46
CA SER A 133 14.39 1.11 3.16
C SER A 133 15.25 2.07 4.01
N PHE A 134 14.73 3.25 4.34
CA PHE A 134 15.54 4.34 4.88
C PHE A 134 15.12 4.86 6.25
N ALA A 135 13.92 4.55 6.79
CA ALA A 135 13.51 5.07 8.08
C ALA A 135 14.45 4.65 9.22
N HIS A 136 14.94 3.41 9.21
CA HIS A 136 15.90 2.94 10.20
C HIS A 136 17.30 3.58 10.02
N LEU A 137 17.76 3.77 8.78
CA LEU A 137 19.01 4.44 8.48
C LEU A 137 18.95 5.92 8.89
N TYR A 138 17.88 6.62 8.52
CA TYR A 138 17.63 7.99 8.94
C TYR A 138 17.67 8.13 10.47
N THR A 139 17.02 7.22 11.19
CA THR A 139 17.03 7.22 12.65
C THR A 139 18.43 7.04 13.20
N MET A 140 19.23 6.13 12.62
CA MET A 140 20.63 5.92 13.03
C MET A 140 21.52 7.11 12.69
N ASP A 141 21.32 7.76 11.56
CA ASP A 141 22.10 8.93 11.15
C ASP A 141 21.83 10.15 12.05
N VAL A 142 20.57 10.32 12.50
CA VAL A 142 20.17 11.46 13.35
C VAL A 142 20.51 11.24 14.82
N LEU A 143 20.31 10.02 15.33
CA LEU A 143 20.37 9.71 16.75
C LEU A 143 21.61 8.94 17.18
N GLY A 144 22.27 8.31 16.22
CA GLY A 144 23.38 7.41 16.44
C GLY A 144 23.04 5.93 16.27
N ALA A 145 24.07 5.11 16.02
CA ALA A 145 23.92 3.69 15.67
C ALA A 145 23.26 2.84 16.78
N GLN A 146 23.34 3.27 18.04
CA GLN A 146 22.70 2.62 19.19
C GLN A 146 21.17 2.62 19.11
N TYR A 147 20.56 3.54 18.33
CA TYR A 147 19.12 3.66 18.18
C TYR A 147 18.54 2.86 17.00
N ARG A 148 19.28 1.88 16.50
CA ARG A 148 18.84 0.99 15.42
C ARG A 148 17.47 0.35 15.70
N GLN A 149 17.22 -0.09 16.93
CA GLN A 149 15.92 -0.70 17.31
C GLN A 149 14.78 0.31 17.22
N THR A 150 14.99 1.56 17.58
CA THR A 150 14.01 2.64 17.43
C THR A 150 13.65 2.86 15.96
N GLY A 151 14.63 2.81 15.06
CA GLY A 151 14.39 2.92 13.62
C GLY A 151 13.48 1.81 13.06
N TYR A 152 13.67 0.57 13.52
CA TYR A 152 12.74 -0.52 13.17
C TYR A 152 11.37 -0.34 13.84
N ALA A 153 11.34 0.14 15.09
CA ALA A 153 10.08 0.40 15.79
C ALA A 153 9.21 1.45 15.07
N VAL A 154 9.82 2.47 14.43
CA VAL A 154 9.10 3.44 13.59
C VAL A 154 8.34 2.73 12.47
N ILE A 155 8.98 1.80 11.75
CA ILE A 155 8.33 1.03 10.67
C ILE A 155 7.19 0.18 11.25
N TRP A 156 7.42 -0.51 12.36
CA TRP A 156 6.44 -1.38 13.00
C TRP A 156 5.22 -0.66 13.52
N VAL A 157 5.41 0.44 14.25
CA VAL A 157 4.29 1.25 14.78
C VAL A 157 3.47 1.82 13.64
N GLY A 158 4.12 2.29 12.57
CA GLY A 158 3.43 2.74 11.36
C GLY A 158 2.57 1.63 10.72
N ALA A 159 3.11 0.41 10.57
CA ALA A 159 2.39 -0.73 10.01
C ALA A 159 1.19 -1.15 10.89
N VAL A 160 1.37 -1.23 12.20
CA VAL A 160 0.31 -1.55 13.15
C VAL A 160 -0.78 -0.48 13.13
N ALA A 161 -0.40 0.80 13.12
CA ALA A 161 -1.34 1.90 13.00
C ALA A 161 -2.12 1.84 11.68
N ALA A 162 -1.46 1.54 10.55
CA ALA A 162 -2.15 1.35 9.29
C ALA A 162 -3.27 0.31 9.40
N ILE A 163 -3.04 -0.82 10.07
CA ILE A 163 -4.04 -1.87 10.30
C ILE A 163 -5.25 -1.30 11.08
N PHE A 164 -5.01 -0.60 12.19
CA PHE A 164 -6.08 -0.05 13.03
C PHE A 164 -6.91 1.04 12.34
N PHE A 165 -6.26 1.87 11.52
CA PHE A 165 -6.93 2.97 10.82
C PHE A 165 -7.71 2.53 9.57
N GLN A 166 -7.46 1.34 9.01
CA GLN A 166 -8.11 0.85 7.79
C GLN A 166 -9.64 0.84 7.90
N TYR A 167 -10.17 0.22 8.95
CA TYR A 167 -11.61 0.12 9.13
C TYR A 167 -12.28 1.48 9.36
N PRO A 168 -11.81 2.33 10.28
CA PRO A 168 -12.35 3.69 10.47
C PRO A 168 -12.34 4.53 9.19
N ILE A 169 -11.25 4.50 8.43
CA ILE A 169 -11.14 5.26 7.18
C ILE A 169 -12.06 4.67 6.11
N GLY A 170 -12.15 3.33 6.01
CA GLY A 170 -13.08 2.67 5.11
C GLY A 170 -14.54 3.02 5.42
N TRP A 171 -14.91 3.05 6.71
CA TRP A 171 -16.24 3.48 7.14
C TRP A 171 -16.51 4.96 6.84
N LEU A 172 -15.49 5.81 6.99
CA LEU A 172 -15.59 7.23 6.66
C LEU A 172 -15.73 7.44 5.16
N ALA A 173 -15.06 6.63 4.33
CA ALA A 173 -15.18 6.63 2.88
C ALA A 173 -16.59 6.28 2.38
N ASP A 174 -17.41 5.61 3.20
CA ASP A 174 -18.81 5.35 2.88
C ASP A 174 -19.73 6.53 3.21
N LYS A 175 -19.29 7.48 4.06
CA LYS A 175 -20.11 8.58 4.56
C LYS A 175 -19.81 9.94 3.94
N ILE A 176 -18.57 10.16 3.53
CA ILE A 176 -18.13 11.44 2.99
C ILE A 176 -17.59 11.30 1.57
N ASN A 177 -17.34 12.42 0.93
CA ASN A 177 -16.76 12.43 -0.41
C ASN A 177 -15.36 11.81 -0.40
N ARG A 178 -15.20 10.69 -1.10
CA ARG A 178 -13.97 9.89 -1.15
C ARG A 178 -12.77 10.65 -1.69
N HIS A 179 -12.97 11.60 -2.60
CA HIS A 179 -11.88 12.42 -3.14
C HIS A 179 -11.34 13.39 -2.09
N TRP A 180 -12.22 14.02 -1.31
CA TRP A 180 -11.80 14.86 -0.19
C TRP A 180 -11.16 14.05 0.93
N LEU A 181 -11.67 12.85 1.22
CA LEU A 181 -11.05 11.94 2.18
C LEU A 181 -9.64 11.55 1.75
N LEU A 182 -9.43 11.26 0.46
CA LEU A 182 -8.09 10.97 -0.08
C LEU A 182 -7.14 12.16 0.14
N ILE A 183 -7.59 13.39 -0.15
CA ILE A 183 -6.80 14.61 0.08
C ILE A 183 -6.50 14.78 1.57
N CYS A 184 -7.48 14.58 2.45
CA CYS A 184 -7.25 14.65 3.90
C CYS A 184 -6.18 13.63 4.36
N CYS A 185 -6.23 12.38 3.89
CA CYS A 185 -5.20 11.39 4.21
C CYS A 185 -3.81 11.83 3.73
N VAL A 186 -3.72 12.42 2.52
CA VAL A 186 -2.44 12.92 1.99
C VAL A 186 -1.92 14.11 2.79
N LEU A 187 -2.80 15.03 3.21
CA LEU A 187 -2.41 16.15 4.08
C LEU A 187 -1.95 15.69 5.46
N MET A 188 -2.62 14.66 6.03
CA MET A 188 -2.19 14.03 7.28
C MET A 188 -0.81 13.37 7.12
N LEU A 189 -0.55 12.70 6.00
CA LEU A 189 0.76 12.14 5.67
C LEU A 189 1.82 13.24 5.57
N MET A 190 1.54 14.33 4.85
CA MET A 190 2.45 15.46 4.69
C MET A 190 2.79 16.10 6.04
N LEU A 191 1.79 16.30 6.90
CA LEU A 191 1.99 16.79 8.27
C LEU A 191 2.87 15.85 9.09
N SER A 192 2.65 14.54 8.98
CA SER A 192 3.46 13.54 9.69
C SER A 192 4.91 13.56 9.24
N ILE A 193 5.17 13.67 7.92
CA ILE A 193 6.53 13.76 7.37
C ILE A 193 7.23 15.04 7.86
N LEU A 194 6.48 16.15 7.97
CA LEU A 194 7.02 17.44 8.44
C LEU A 194 7.39 17.41 9.93
N LEU A 195 6.56 16.77 10.76
CA LEU A 195 6.76 16.71 12.21
C LEU A 195 7.76 15.63 12.64
N PHE A 196 7.94 14.58 11.84
CA PHE A 196 8.79 13.44 12.18
C PHE A 196 10.24 13.83 12.51
N PRO A 197 10.96 14.65 11.70
CA PRO A 197 12.32 15.08 12.00
C PRO A 197 12.43 15.85 13.33
N VAL A 198 11.49 16.75 13.59
CA VAL A 198 11.51 17.60 14.78
C VAL A 198 11.30 16.79 16.06
N LEU A 199 10.45 15.77 15.99
CA LEU A 199 10.12 14.96 17.15
C LEU A 199 11.15 13.89 17.44
N ILE A 200 11.81 13.35 16.39
CA ILE A 200 12.79 12.28 16.58
C ILE A 200 14.04 12.76 17.30
N GLU A 201 14.48 13.98 17.05
CA GLU A 201 15.67 14.56 17.69
C GLU A 201 15.49 14.79 19.20
N GLY A 202 14.26 15.02 19.67
CA GLY A 202 13.95 15.33 21.06
C GLY A 202 13.48 14.16 21.93
N SER A 203 13.25 12.97 21.37
CA SER A 203 12.35 11.98 21.99
C SER A 203 12.98 10.86 22.81
N LEU A 204 14.31 10.79 23.01
CA LEU A 204 14.94 9.48 23.20
C LEU A 204 15.51 9.16 24.57
N ALA A 205 15.26 9.96 25.58
CA ALA A 205 15.71 9.59 26.92
C ALA A 205 14.80 8.53 27.57
N ASP A 206 13.48 8.67 27.46
CA ASP A 206 12.51 7.76 28.09
C ASP A 206 11.20 7.64 27.30
N TRP A 207 10.68 6.43 27.18
CA TRP A 207 9.42 6.06 26.51
C TRP A 207 8.17 6.83 27.00
N TRP A 208 8.24 7.36 28.22
CA TRP A 208 7.12 8.02 28.91
C TRP A 208 7.15 9.54 28.79
N GLN A 209 8.17 10.09 28.16
CA GLN A 209 8.23 11.54 27.96
C GLN A 209 7.19 12.01 26.94
N PRO A 210 6.59 13.20 27.13
CA PRO A 210 5.58 13.73 26.19
C PRO A 210 6.07 13.81 24.75
N GLN A 211 7.37 14.04 24.53
CA GLN A 211 7.98 14.08 23.21
C GLN A 211 8.02 12.71 22.54
N ALA A 212 8.32 11.63 23.29
CA ALA A 212 8.26 10.27 22.78
C ALA A 212 6.82 9.86 22.41
N LEU A 213 5.85 10.21 23.23
CA LEU A 213 4.42 9.99 22.93
C LEU A 213 3.99 10.75 21.68
N ALA A 214 4.46 12.00 21.49
CA ALA A 214 4.19 12.79 20.29
C ALA A 214 4.81 12.15 19.04
N LEU A 215 6.04 11.63 19.12
CA LEU A 215 6.68 10.91 18.03
C LEU A 215 5.83 9.69 17.63
N TRP A 216 5.44 8.86 18.59
CA TRP A 216 4.65 7.66 18.29
C TRP A 216 3.26 8.00 17.76
N ALA A 217 2.65 9.09 18.22
CA ALA A 217 1.39 9.58 17.65
C ALA A 217 1.57 10.02 16.19
N VAL A 218 2.64 10.74 15.86
CA VAL A 218 2.95 11.15 14.48
C VAL A 218 3.26 9.95 13.58
N VAL A 219 4.02 8.98 14.05
CA VAL A 219 4.29 7.73 13.32
C VAL A 219 3.00 6.94 13.10
N SER A 220 2.11 6.89 14.10
CA SER A 220 0.80 6.26 13.97
C SER A 220 -0.10 7.00 12.96
N LEU A 221 -0.06 8.34 12.96
CA LEU A 221 -0.76 9.15 11.98
C LEU A 221 -0.24 8.91 10.56
N TRP A 222 1.10 8.79 10.40
CA TRP A 222 1.73 8.41 9.13
C TRP A 222 1.18 7.07 8.62
N GLY A 223 1.27 6.01 9.44
CA GLY A 223 0.77 4.69 9.08
C GLY A 223 -0.71 4.68 8.74
N GLY A 224 -1.52 5.35 9.57
CA GLY A 224 -2.95 5.50 9.34
C GLY A 224 -3.28 6.22 8.03
N ALA A 225 -2.57 7.31 7.74
CA ALA A 225 -2.72 8.07 6.50
C ALA A 225 -2.35 7.23 5.27
N MET A 226 -1.23 6.50 5.33
CA MET A 226 -0.79 5.57 4.27
C MET A 226 -1.84 4.50 4.00
N GLY A 227 -2.32 3.81 5.05
CA GLY A 227 -3.39 2.84 4.92
C GLY A 227 -4.66 3.44 4.31
N GLY A 228 -5.02 4.66 4.72
CA GLY A 228 -6.16 5.40 4.19
C GLY A 228 -6.04 5.71 2.70
N ILE A 229 -4.88 6.18 2.25
CA ILE A 229 -4.62 6.48 0.83
C ILE A 229 -4.86 5.24 -0.03
N PHE A 230 -4.35 4.09 0.40
CA PHE A 230 -4.51 2.83 -0.33
C PHE A 230 -5.98 2.37 -0.36
N THR A 231 -6.65 2.33 0.80
CA THR A 231 -8.05 1.88 0.92
C THR A 231 -9.00 2.76 0.12
N VAL A 232 -8.87 4.09 0.24
CA VAL A 232 -9.71 5.05 -0.49
C VAL A 232 -9.39 4.99 -1.98
N GLY A 233 -8.12 4.81 -2.37
CA GLY A 233 -7.70 4.66 -3.76
C GLY A 233 -8.38 3.48 -4.45
N ILE A 234 -8.31 2.28 -3.85
CA ILE A 234 -8.97 1.08 -4.40
C ILE A 234 -10.49 1.25 -4.44
N THR A 235 -11.08 1.85 -3.39
CA THR A 235 -12.52 2.10 -3.34
C THR A 235 -12.98 3.03 -4.47
N LEU A 236 -12.20 4.08 -4.77
CA LEU A 236 -12.46 5.00 -5.89
C LEU A 236 -12.35 4.31 -7.25
N LEU A 237 -11.38 3.39 -7.42
CA LEU A 237 -11.30 2.58 -8.65
C LEU A 237 -12.55 1.73 -8.85
N GLY A 238 -13.01 1.02 -7.80
CA GLY A 238 -14.21 0.21 -7.84
C GLY A 238 -15.49 1.02 -8.06
N GLN A 239 -15.50 2.32 -7.72
CA GLN A 239 -16.62 3.22 -8.03
C GLN A 239 -16.65 3.61 -9.52
N ARG A 240 -15.46 3.81 -10.13
CA ARG A 240 -15.34 4.35 -11.49
C ARG A 240 -15.34 3.28 -12.57
N PHE A 241 -14.79 2.11 -12.28
CA PHE A 241 -14.61 1.03 -13.25
C PHE A 241 -15.41 -0.20 -12.84
N ARG A 242 -15.88 -0.99 -13.83
CA ARG A 242 -16.62 -2.24 -13.63
C ARG A 242 -16.07 -3.32 -14.55
N GLY A 243 -16.30 -4.59 -14.21
CA GLY A 243 -15.91 -5.73 -15.04
C GLY A 243 -14.42 -5.74 -15.41
N ILE A 244 -14.11 -6.01 -16.68
CA ILE A 244 -12.72 -6.06 -17.20
C ILE A 244 -12.00 -4.71 -17.08
N ALA A 245 -12.72 -3.59 -17.19
CA ALA A 245 -12.12 -2.27 -17.00
C ALA A 245 -11.60 -2.08 -15.59
N LEU A 246 -12.25 -2.65 -14.55
CA LEU A 246 -11.76 -2.62 -13.18
C LEU A 246 -10.51 -3.49 -13.01
N VAL A 247 -10.43 -4.64 -13.67
CA VAL A 247 -9.22 -5.48 -13.69
C VAL A 247 -8.04 -4.70 -14.26
N SER A 248 -8.26 -4.03 -15.41
CA SER A 248 -7.24 -3.19 -16.03
C SER A 248 -6.83 -2.02 -15.12
N ALA A 249 -7.79 -1.37 -14.46
CA ALA A 249 -7.52 -0.26 -13.54
C ALA A 249 -6.71 -0.70 -12.31
N ASN A 250 -7.04 -1.83 -11.72
CA ASN A 250 -6.27 -2.41 -10.60
C ASN A 250 -4.86 -2.83 -11.04
N ALA A 251 -4.71 -3.35 -12.27
CA ALA A 251 -3.38 -3.66 -12.82
C ALA A 251 -2.51 -2.41 -12.94
N VAL A 252 -3.06 -1.30 -13.51
CA VAL A 252 -2.34 -0.03 -13.62
C VAL A 252 -1.99 0.53 -12.24
N PHE A 253 -2.92 0.47 -11.28
CA PHE A 253 -2.71 0.90 -9.90
C PHE A 253 -1.53 0.14 -9.26
N SER A 254 -1.49 -1.19 -9.41
CA SER A 254 -0.41 -2.03 -8.86
C SER A 254 0.94 -1.79 -9.55
N VAL A 255 0.95 -1.58 -10.87
CA VAL A 255 2.19 -1.24 -11.60
C VAL A 255 2.74 0.09 -11.12
N LEU A 256 1.90 1.12 -10.99
CA LEU A 256 2.31 2.44 -10.52
C LEU A 256 2.80 2.40 -9.07
N PHE A 257 2.15 1.61 -8.20
CA PHE A 257 2.65 1.32 -6.86
C PHE A 257 4.07 0.71 -6.89
N GLY A 258 4.27 -0.33 -7.71
CA GLY A 258 5.57 -0.98 -7.84
C GLY A 258 6.67 -0.04 -8.37
N VAL A 259 6.35 0.74 -9.41
CA VAL A 259 7.28 1.76 -9.95
C VAL A 259 7.62 2.79 -8.86
N GLY A 260 6.62 3.28 -8.13
CA GLY A 260 6.84 4.18 -6.98
C GLY A 260 7.75 3.55 -5.92
N GLY A 261 7.49 2.28 -5.57
CA GLY A 261 8.29 1.52 -4.60
C GLY A 261 9.77 1.33 -4.99
N LEU A 262 10.08 1.30 -6.28
CA LEU A 262 11.44 1.29 -6.79
C LEU A 262 12.06 2.69 -6.79
N LEU A 263 11.29 3.70 -7.20
CA LEU A 263 11.77 5.08 -7.29
C LEU A 263 11.99 5.71 -5.90
N GLY A 264 11.17 5.36 -4.91
CA GLY A 264 11.25 5.92 -3.56
C GLY A 264 12.63 5.76 -2.93
N PRO A 265 13.14 4.51 -2.76
CA PRO A 265 14.48 4.28 -2.23
C PRO A 265 15.58 4.95 -3.06
N PHE A 266 15.47 4.95 -4.38
CA PHE A 266 16.44 5.60 -5.26
C PHE A 266 16.50 7.12 -5.02
N ILE A 267 15.34 7.78 -5.00
CA ILE A 267 15.24 9.23 -4.78
C ILE A 267 15.78 9.58 -3.39
N VAL A 268 15.33 8.87 -2.34
CA VAL A 268 15.75 9.14 -0.97
C VAL A 268 17.23 8.84 -0.77
N GLY A 269 17.73 7.72 -1.28
CA GLY A 269 19.13 7.36 -1.18
C GLY A 269 20.05 8.39 -1.84
N THR A 270 19.70 8.89 -3.03
CA THR A 270 20.48 9.92 -3.74
C THR A 270 20.42 11.27 -3.00
N THR A 271 19.26 11.66 -2.47
CA THR A 271 19.12 12.93 -1.73
C THR A 271 19.83 12.86 -0.38
N MET A 272 19.74 11.76 0.36
CA MET A 272 20.51 11.57 1.60
C MET A 272 22.02 11.58 1.35
N SER A 273 22.49 10.99 0.26
CA SER A 273 23.90 11.03 -0.11
C SER A 273 24.39 12.44 -0.47
N ALA A 274 23.50 13.30 -1.01
CA ALA A 274 23.85 14.64 -1.47
C ALA A 274 23.78 15.69 -0.33
N ILE A 275 22.76 15.63 0.53
CA ILE A 275 22.45 16.65 1.53
C ILE A 275 22.35 16.11 2.97
N GLY A 276 22.76 14.85 3.19
CA GLY A 276 22.73 14.20 4.50
C GLY A 276 21.32 13.73 4.91
N PRO A 277 21.08 13.45 6.21
CA PRO A 277 19.83 12.88 6.70
C PRO A 277 18.59 13.70 6.32
N VAL A 278 18.71 15.02 6.21
CA VAL A 278 17.61 15.92 5.79
C VAL A 278 17.03 15.53 4.42
N GLY A 279 17.81 14.84 3.58
CA GLY A 279 17.35 14.33 2.28
C GLY A 279 16.16 13.38 2.39
N PHE A 280 16.02 12.63 3.49
CA PHE A 280 14.88 11.73 3.71
C PHE A 280 13.53 12.49 3.78
N PRO A 281 13.29 13.39 4.73
CA PRO A 281 12.02 14.12 4.80
C PRO A 281 11.80 15.07 3.62
N VAL A 282 12.84 15.70 3.09
CA VAL A 282 12.72 16.67 1.98
C VAL A 282 12.23 15.99 0.71
N SER A 283 12.79 14.83 0.33
CA SER A 283 12.37 14.11 -0.85
C SER A 283 10.94 13.57 -0.72
N LEU A 284 10.55 13.09 0.46
CA LEU A 284 9.19 12.65 0.71
C LEU A 284 8.19 13.81 0.67
N LEU A 285 8.52 14.95 1.28
CA LEU A 285 7.69 16.17 1.21
C LEU A 285 7.54 16.66 -0.21
N ALA A 286 8.59 16.60 -1.03
CA ALA A 286 8.52 16.97 -2.44
C ALA A 286 7.57 16.06 -3.21
N ALA A 287 7.66 14.74 -3.04
CA ALA A 287 6.80 13.77 -3.72
C ALA A 287 5.33 13.93 -3.29
N VAL A 288 5.06 14.01 -1.98
CA VAL A 288 3.70 14.17 -1.44
C VAL A 288 3.14 15.56 -1.79
N GLY A 289 3.96 16.61 -1.72
CA GLY A 289 3.56 17.97 -2.07
C GLY A 289 3.17 18.13 -3.54
N LEU A 290 3.97 17.58 -4.45
CA LEU A 290 3.65 17.58 -5.89
C LEU A 290 2.33 16.85 -6.17
N TYR A 291 2.12 15.71 -5.54
CA TYR A 291 0.85 15.00 -5.67
C TYR A 291 -0.31 15.81 -5.08
N THR A 292 -0.13 16.42 -3.91
CA THR A 292 -1.17 17.23 -3.25
C THR A 292 -1.60 18.39 -4.13
N LEU A 293 -0.65 19.14 -4.68
CA LEU A 293 -0.92 20.25 -5.61
C LEU A 293 -1.73 19.78 -6.81
N PHE A 294 -1.33 18.67 -7.42
CA PHE A 294 -2.05 18.06 -8.53
C PHE A 294 -3.47 17.63 -8.15
N ALA A 295 -3.65 16.96 -7.01
CA ALA A 295 -4.94 16.44 -6.56
C ALA A 295 -5.92 17.58 -6.23
N VAL A 296 -5.46 18.61 -5.52
CA VAL A 296 -6.26 19.80 -5.18
C VAL A 296 -6.63 20.58 -6.45
N TYR A 297 -5.66 20.86 -7.34
CA TYR A 297 -5.94 21.52 -8.62
C TYR A 297 -7.04 20.82 -9.40
N ARG A 298 -6.92 19.48 -9.55
CA ARG A 298 -7.95 18.70 -10.26
C ARG A 298 -9.30 18.66 -9.55
N GLN A 299 -9.32 18.72 -8.23
CA GLN A 299 -10.57 18.75 -7.49
C GLN A 299 -11.31 20.09 -7.68
N LEU A 300 -10.56 21.20 -7.73
CA LEU A 300 -11.11 22.54 -7.94
C LEU A 300 -11.55 22.80 -9.40
N THR A 301 -10.89 22.16 -10.37
CA THR A 301 -11.20 22.33 -11.80
C THR A 301 -12.27 21.36 -12.34
N ARG A 302 -12.81 20.48 -11.51
CA ARG A 302 -13.87 19.52 -11.87
C ARG A 302 -15.30 20.06 -11.75
N HIS A 303 -15.45 21.37 -11.53
CA HIS A 303 -16.74 22.06 -11.48
C HIS A 303 -17.13 22.68 -12.81
#